data_8b83dc4740d1640b9e3d7b05618d5e53
#
_entry.id   8b83dc4740d1640b9e3d7b05618d5e53
#
_cell.length_a   1.000
_cell.length_b   1.000
_cell.length_c   1.000
_cell.angle_alpha   90.00
_cell.angle_beta   90.00
_cell.angle_gamma   90.00
#
_symmetry.space_group_name_H-M   'P 1'
#
loop_
_entity.id
_entity.type
_entity.pdbx_description
1 polymer ?
#
loop_
_entity_poly.entity_id
_entity_poly.type
_entity_poly.pdbx_seq_one_letter_code
_entity_poly.pdbx_strand_id
1 'polypeptide(L)'
;LADGLSALALERHALPLLDATLPLIPNPCSLIPVVQNARVAIADQIGHLLHAQITVLLIGERPGLSSPDSLGCYITWAPRPGRTDAERNCISNIRGPEGLSYTEAAHRIAHYIAEAQRLNTSGIALKDPDPTLTLPISARNPL
;
A
#
# COMPACT_ATOMS: atom_id res chain seq x y z
N LEU A 1 0.13 6.99 7.35
CA LEU A 1 -0.84 7.71 6.51
C LEU A 1 -0.30 9.08 6.17
N ALA A 2 -0.40 9.51 4.92
CA ALA A 2 0.11 10.79 4.45
C ALA A 2 -0.86 11.47 3.48
N ASP A 3 -0.99 12.79 3.59
CA ASP A 3 -1.83 13.57 2.68
C ASP A 3 -1.29 13.62 1.25
N GLY A 4 0.02 13.61 1.09
CA GLY A 4 0.68 13.61 -0.22
C GLY A 4 0.28 14.80 -1.08
N LEU A 5 -0.34 14.52 -2.22
CA LEU A 5 -0.86 15.52 -3.16
C LEU A 5 -2.39 15.66 -3.10
N SER A 6 -3.07 14.87 -2.24
CA SER A 6 -4.53 14.90 -2.06
C SER A 6 -4.91 14.47 -0.64
N ALA A 7 -5.14 15.43 0.23
CA ALA A 7 -5.71 15.17 1.56
C ALA A 7 -7.11 14.54 1.45
N LEU A 8 -7.90 14.95 0.45
CA LEU A 8 -9.22 14.40 0.19
C LEU A 8 -9.19 12.89 -0.09
N ALA A 9 -8.17 12.42 -0.82
CA ALA A 9 -7.99 10.99 -1.07
C ALA A 9 -7.75 10.22 0.24
N LEU A 10 -6.91 10.78 1.10
CA LEU A 10 -6.64 10.17 2.42
C LEU A 10 -7.92 10.10 3.27
N GLU A 11 -8.65 11.21 3.36
CA GLU A 11 -9.89 11.29 4.14
C GLU A 11 -10.95 10.28 3.67
N ARG A 12 -11.09 10.10 2.35
CA ARG A 12 -12.14 9.23 1.77
C ARG A 12 -11.78 7.76 1.81
N HIS A 13 -10.52 7.42 1.57
CA HIS A 13 -10.14 6.06 1.20
C HIS A 13 -9.24 5.35 2.22
N ALA A 14 -8.59 6.08 3.15
CA ALA A 14 -7.65 5.46 4.07
C ALA A 14 -8.31 4.47 5.02
N LEU A 15 -9.40 4.85 5.68
CA LEU A 15 -10.07 3.98 6.64
C LEU A 15 -10.70 2.75 5.99
N PRO A 16 -11.49 2.86 4.89
CA PRO A 16 -12.00 1.67 4.20
C PRO A 16 -10.91 0.71 3.72
N LEU A 17 -9.77 1.24 3.27
CA LEU A 17 -8.64 0.41 2.86
C LEU A 17 -7.97 -0.27 4.07
N LEU A 18 -7.80 0.43 5.19
CA LEU A 18 -7.27 -0.15 6.42
C LEU A 18 -8.18 -1.27 6.94
N ASP A 19 -9.48 -1.04 6.97
CA ASP A 19 -10.46 -2.05 7.41
C ASP A 19 -10.39 -3.32 6.55
N ALA A 20 -10.15 -3.19 5.25
CA ALA A 20 -9.98 -4.32 4.35
C ALA A 20 -8.61 -5.00 4.51
N THR A 21 -7.56 -4.24 4.85
CA THR A 21 -6.17 -4.71 4.83
C THR A 21 -5.74 -5.36 6.15
N LEU A 22 -6.09 -4.74 7.28
CA LEU A 22 -5.60 -5.18 8.60
C LEU A 22 -5.92 -6.65 8.93
N PRO A 23 -7.11 -7.20 8.59
CA PRO A 23 -7.41 -8.62 8.82
C PRO A 23 -6.53 -9.59 8.02
N LEU A 24 -5.89 -9.12 6.94
CA LEU A 24 -5.06 -9.93 6.06
C LEU A 24 -3.58 -9.93 6.47
N ILE A 25 -3.20 -9.07 7.42
CA ILE A 25 -1.81 -8.91 7.87
C ILE A 25 -1.63 -9.64 9.21
N PRO A 26 -0.72 -10.63 9.31
CA PRO A 26 -0.59 -11.46 10.51
C PRO A 26 -0.07 -10.70 11.74
N ASN A 27 0.68 -9.62 11.56
CA ASN A 27 1.26 -8.82 12.66
C ASN A 27 1.02 -7.34 12.38
N PRO A 28 -0.20 -6.83 12.59
CA PRO A 28 -0.49 -5.42 12.35
C PRO A 28 0.33 -4.52 13.29
N CYS A 29 0.70 -3.36 12.78
CA CYS A 29 1.40 -2.35 13.58
C CYS A 29 0.50 -1.84 14.72
N SER A 30 1.11 -1.58 15.87
CA SER A 30 0.43 -0.97 17.02
C SER A 30 0.30 0.55 16.90
N LEU A 31 1.01 1.17 15.96
CA LEU A 31 1.05 2.62 15.75
C LEU A 31 0.93 2.94 14.27
N ILE A 32 0.00 3.82 13.94
CA ILE A 32 -0.21 4.32 12.58
C ILE A 32 0.03 5.84 12.59
N PRO A 33 1.23 6.33 12.25
CA PRO A 33 1.51 7.75 12.15
C PRO A 33 0.68 8.42 11.05
N VAL A 34 0.20 9.65 11.32
CA VAL A 34 -0.47 10.49 10.33
C VAL A 34 0.40 11.73 10.10
N VAL A 35 0.78 11.97 8.85
CA VAL A 35 1.74 13.02 8.48
C VAL A 35 1.15 13.96 7.44
N GLN A 36 1.31 15.25 7.67
CA GLN A 36 0.87 16.32 6.76
C GLN A 36 2.05 16.85 5.94
N ASN A 37 1.74 17.38 4.76
CA ASN A 37 2.72 17.93 3.79
C ASN A 37 3.82 16.93 3.42
N ALA A 38 3.44 15.66 3.32
CA ALA A 38 4.36 14.55 3.18
C ALA A 38 4.62 14.16 1.71
N ARG A 39 5.74 13.48 1.50
CA ARG A 39 6.10 12.78 0.27
C ARG A 39 6.49 11.34 0.61
N VAL A 40 6.61 10.49 -0.41
CA VAL A 40 6.83 9.05 -0.26
C VAL A 40 8.01 8.72 0.67
N ALA A 41 9.11 9.44 0.55
CA ALA A 41 10.32 9.20 1.33
C ALA A 41 10.15 9.39 2.86
N ILE A 42 9.07 10.02 3.34
CA ILE A 42 8.83 10.17 4.78
C ILE A 42 8.64 8.81 5.48
N ALA A 43 8.08 7.83 4.76
CA ALA A 43 7.87 6.49 5.30
C ALA A 43 9.19 5.80 5.65
N ASP A 44 10.25 6.08 4.90
CA ASP A 44 11.58 5.50 5.15
C ASP A 44 12.19 6.05 6.44
N GLN A 45 12.04 7.36 6.65
CA GLN A 45 12.54 8.03 7.85
C GLN A 45 11.79 7.57 9.10
N ILE A 46 10.45 7.55 9.02
CA ILE A 46 9.60 7.10 10.14
C ILE A 46 9.84 5.64 10.44
N GLY A 47 9.87 4.79 9.41
CA GLY A 47 10.13 3.36 9.56
C GLY A 47 11.49 3.08 10.19
N HIS A 48 12.51 3.82 9.79
CA HIS A 48 13.85 3.73 10.38
C HIS A 48 13.86 4.10 11.88
N LEU A 49 13.23 5.21 12.22
CA LEU A 49 13.13 5.68 13.61
C LEU A 49 12.33 4.74 14.51
N LEU A 50 11.31 4.09 13.96
CA LEU A 50 10.47 3.12 14.67
C LEU A 50 11.04 1.70 14.65
N HIS A 51 12.21 1.50 14.06
CA HIS A 51 12.82 0.16 13.84
C HIS A 51 11.87 -0.82 13.14
N ALA A 52 11.04 -0.30 12.22
CA ALA A 52 10.10 -1.11 11.49
C ALA A 52 10.84 -2.01 10.47
N GLN A 53 10.43 -3.27 10.40
CA GLN A 53 10.94 -4.20 9.39
C GLN A 53 10.42 -3.87 8.00
N ILE A 54 9.17 -3.39 7.93
CA ILE A 54 8.49 -3.02 6.70
C ILE A 54 7.62 -1.79 6.94
N THR A 55 7.53 -0.91 5.96
CA THR A 55 6.56 0.19 5.97
C THR A 55 5.53 0.01 4.87
N VAL A 56 4.30 0.35 5.19
CA VAL A 56 3.18 0.45 4.27
C VAL A 56 2.65 1.87 4.35
N LEU A 57 2.93 2.67 3.33
CA LEU A 57 2.52 4.07 3.26
C LEU A 57 1.26 4.18 2.40
N LEU A 58 0.17 4.69 2.98
CA LEU A 58 -0.99 5.15 2.21
C LEU A 58 -0.85 6.66 2.02
N ILE A 59 -0.90 7.11 0.78
CA ILE A 59 -0.63 8.51 0.42
C ILE A 59 -1.56 8.98 -0.70
N GLY A 60 -2.08 10.22 -0.57
CA GLY A 60 -2.89 10.84 -1.62
C GLY A 60 -2.08 11.09 -2.90
N GLU A 61 -2.58 10.60 -4.02
CA GLU A 61 -1.98 10.78 -5.33
C GLU A 61 -2.32 12.15 -5.92
N ARG A 62 -1.59 12.54 -6.97
CA ARG A 62 -1.88 13.77 -7.71
C ARG A 62 -3.27 13.70 -8.33
N PRO A 63 -4.17 14.67 -8.05
CA PRO A 63 -5.48 14.71 -8.69
C PRO A 63 -5.38 14.81 -10.21
N GLY A 64 -6.14 13.97 -10.90
CA GLY A 64 -6.30 13.98 -12.35
C GLY A 64 -7.76 14.19 -12.73
N LEU A 65 -8.05 14.46 -14.01
CA LEU A 65 -9.42 14.70 -14.49
C LEU A 65 -10.34 13.49 -14.28
N SER A 66 -9.81 12.29 -14.50
CA SER A 66 -10.56 11.03 -14.32
C SER A 66 -10.36 10.39 -12.95
N SER A 67 -9.42 10.88 -12.16
CA SER A 67 -9.07 10.33 -10.83
C SER A 67 -8.70 11.47 -9.88
N PRO A 68 -9.69 12.23 -9.38
CA PRO A 68 -9.44 13.43 -8.57
C PRO A 68 -8.99 13.13 -7.14
N ASP A 69 -9.18 11.91 -6.63
CA ASP A 69 -9.03 11.56 -5.23
C ASP A 69 -8.52 10.13 -4.99
N SER A 70 -7.59 9.63 -5.79
CA SER A 70 -7.05 8.28 -5.58
C SER A 70 -5.95 8.22 -4.51
N LEU A 71 -5.86 7.08 -3.81
CA LEU A 71 -4.73 6.73 -2.96
C LEU A 71 -3.70 5.91 -3.73
N GLY A 72 -2.42 6.16 -3.43
CA GLY A 72 -1.32 5.24 -3.67
C GLY A 72 -0.92 4.52 -2.38
N CYS A 73 -0.41 3.32 -2.54
CA CYS A 73 0.21 2.56 -1.46
C CYS A 73 1.64 2.20 -1.85
N TYR A 74 2.59 2.48 -0.95
CA TYR A 74 4.01 2.14 -1.14
C TYR A 74 4.48 1.21 -0.04
N ILE A 75 5.12 0.11 -0.42
CA ILE A 75 5.61 -0.93 0.48
C ILE A 75 7.13 -0.99 0.36
N THR A 76 7.82 -0.83 1.49
CA THR A 76 9.28 -0.78 1.55
C THR A 76 9.80 -1.71 2.65
N TRP A 77 10.64 -2.67 2.26
CA TRP A 77 11.37 -3.52 3.19
C TRP A 77 12.60 -2.80 3.76
N ALA A 78 12.87 -3.01 5.05
CA ALA A 78 13.99 -2.41 5.77
C ALA A 78 14.11 -0.90 5.48
N PRO A 79 13.08 -0.10 5.82
CA PRO A 79 13.02 1.31 5.50
C PRO A 79 14.17 2.07 6.15
N ARG A 80 14.81 2.95 5.38
CA ARG A 80 15.88 3.83 5.84
C ARG A 80 16.03 5.03 4.91
N PRO A 81 16.56 6.16 5.38
CA PRO A 81 16.92 7.27 4.50
C PRO A 81 17.77 6.83 3.31
N GLY A 82 17.45 7.34 2.13
CA GLY A 82 18.17 7.02 0.88
C GLY A 82 17.61 5.84 0.08
N ARG A 83 16.49 5.22 0.52
CA ARG A 83 15.77 4.26 -0.33
C ARG A 83 15.28 4.92 -1.61
N THR A 84 15.38 4.22 -2.73
CA THR A 84 14.94 4.68 -4.05
C THR A 84 13.57 4.11 -4.42
N ASP A 85 12.95 4.64 -5.47
CA ASP A 85 11.66 4.13 -5.96
C ASP A 85 11.75 2.70 -6.48
N ALA A 86 12.90 2.29 -6.99
CA ALA A 86 13.15 0.90 -7.42
C ALA A 86 13.11 -0.11 -6.26
N GLU A 87 13.26 0.35 -5.02
CA GLU A 87 13.22 -0.46 -3.81
C GLU A 87 11.84 -0.51 -3.16
N ARG A 88 10.83 0.13 -3.77
CA ARG A 88 9.44 0.18 -3.30
C ARG A 88 8.50 -0.54 -4.25
N ASN A 89 7.53 -1.25 -3.71
CA ASN A 89 6.38 -1.71 -4.49
C ASN A 89 5.27 -0.67 -4.37
N CYS A 90 4.64 -0.34 -5.50
CA CYS A 90 3.60 0.66 -5.57
C CYS A 90 2.29 0.06 -6.07
N ILE A 91 1.19 0.41 -5.40
CA ILE A 91 -0.18 0.13 -5.83
C ILE A 91 -0.86 1.47 -5.99
N SER A 92 -1.29 1.79 -7.20
CA SER A 92 -1.88 3.08 -7.54
C SER A 92 -3.37 3.00 -7.80
N ASN A 93 -4.00 4.17 -7.86
CA ASN A 93 -5.40 4.33 -8.26
C ASN A 93 -6.40 3.60 -7.35
N ILE A 94 -6.12 3.56 -6.05
CA ILE A 94 -7.03 2.98 -5.06
C ILE A 94 -8.13 4.00 -4.78
N ARG A 95 -9.38 3.70 -5.19
CA ARG A 95 -10.45 4.69 -5.26
C ARG A 95 -11.86 4.12 -5.08
N GLY A 96 -11.97 2.89 -4.62
CA GLY A 96 -13.27 2.22 -4.53
C GLY A 96 -13.79 1.83 -5.93
N PRO A 97 -15.08 2.05 -6.25
CA PRO A 97 -15.69 1.48 -7.47
C PRO A 97 -15.14 2.07 -8.78
N GLU A 98 -14.60 3.30 -8.77
CA GLU A 98 -14.09 3.94 -9.98
C GLU A 98 -12.62 3.65 -10.28
N GLY A 99 -11.91 3.02 -9.35
CA GLY A 99 -10.50 2.63 -9.49
C GLY A 99 -10.28 1.21 -8.99
N LEU A 100 -9.10 0.97 -8.42
CA LEU A 100 -8.81 -0.29 -7.76
C LEU A 100 -9.64 -0.40 -6.48
N SER A 101 -10.41 -1.47 -6.33
CA SER A 101 -11.24 -1.69 -5.15
C SER A 101 -10.41 -1.88 -3.88
N TYR A 102 -10.97 -1.56 -2.71
CA TYR A 102 -10.28 -1.75 -1.43
C TYR A 102 -9.93 -3.21 -1.17
N THR A 103 -10.83 -4.12 -1.52
CA THR A 103 -10.59 -5.56 -1.37
C THR A 103 -9.40 -6.02 -2.22
N GLU A 104 -9.37 -5.62 -3.48
CA GLU A 104 -8.26 -5.98 -4.38
C GLU A 104 -6.95 -5.34 -3.96
N ALA A 105 -6.98 -4.05 -3.59
CA ALA A 105 -5.81 -3.35 -3.06
C ALA A 105 -5.28 -4.03 -1.78
N ALA A 106 -6.17 -4.40 -0.85
CA ALA A 106 -5.81 -5.09 0.39
C ALA A 106 -5.13 -6.44 0.13
N HIS A 107 -5.63 -7.24 -0.81
CA HIS A 107 -4.99 -8.49 -1.19
C HIS A 107 -3.61 -8.28 -1.81
N ARG A 108 -3.45 -7.27 -2.66
CA ARG A 108 -2.13 -6.91 -3.23
C ARG A 108 -1.16 -6.44 -2.15
N ILE A 109 -1.61 -5.62 -1.21
CA ILE A 109 -0.79 -5.17 -0.07
C ILE A 109 -0.33 -6.38 0.75
N ALA A 110 -1.25 -7.27 1.13
CA ALA A 110 -0.93 -8.47 1.90
C ALA A 110 0.06 -9.38 1.15
N HIS A 111 -0.11 -9.55 -0.15
CA HIS A 111 0.83 -10.30 -0.99
C HIS A 111 2.24 -9.70 -0.95
N TYR A 112 2.38 -8.39 -1.19
CA TYR A 112 3.70 -7.74 -1.16
C TYR A 112 4.35 -7.79 0.22
N ILE A 113 3.57 -7.67 1.29
CA ILE A 113 4.09 -7.82 2.66
C ILE A 113 4.63 -9.23 2.87
N ALA A 114 3.87 -10.27 2.51
CA ALA A 114 4.28 -11.66 2.65
C ALA A 114 5.53 -11.99 1.82
N GLU A 115 5.59 -11.53 0.56
CA GLU A 115 6.74 -11.75 -0.30
C GLU A 115 7.97 -10.96 0.18
N ALA A 116 7.79 -9.73 0.64
CA ALA A 116 8.89 -8.94 1.20
C ALA A 116 9.49 -9.61 2.44
N GLN A 117 8.67 -10.16 3.32
CA GLN A 117 9.12 -10.93 4.49
C GLN A 117 9.84 -12.22 4.08
N ARG A 118 9.29 -12.95 3.09
CA ARG A 118 9.87 -14.20 2.61
C ARG A 118 11.23 -14.01 1.95
N LEU A 119 11.40 -12.93 1.17
CA LEU A 119 12.61 -12.67 0.37
C LEU A 119 13.56 -11.65 1.02
N ASN A 120 13.17 -11.02 2.12
CA ASN A 120 13.91 -9.94 2.78
C ASN A 120 14.23 -8.77 1.83
N THR A 121 13.29 -8.42 0.96
CA THR A 121 13.45 -7.36 -0.04
C THR A 121 12.11 -6.75 -0.44
N SER A 122 12.15 -5.64 -1.17
CA SER A 122 11.00 -5.02 -1.83
C SER A 122 11.41 -4.39 -3.17
N GLY A 123 10.45 -3.86 -3.90
CA GLY A 123 10.68 -3.20 -5.18
C GLY A 123 10.74 -4.17 -6.36
N ILE A 124 11.61 -3.88 -7.32
CA ILE A 124 11.71 -4.61 -8.60
C ILE A 124 12.03 -6.10 -8.45
N ALA A 125 12.53 -6.53 -7.30
CA ALA A 125 12.79 -7.94 -7.02
C ALA A 125 11.52 -8.75 -6.73
N LEU A 126 10.41 -8.08 -6.39
CA LEU A 126 9.12 -8.74 -6.16
C LEU A 126 8.27 -8.73 -7.43
N LYS A 127 7.67 -9.87 -7.73
CA LYS A 127 6.70 -9.97 -8.84
C LYS A 127 5.34 -9.49 -8.38
N ASP A 128 4.59 -8.89 -9.31
CA ASP A 128 3.20 -8.57 -9.11
C ASP A 128 2.39 -9.84 -8.77
N PRO A 129 1.38 -9.73 -7.91
CA PRO A 129 0.50 -10.86 -7.65
C PRO A 129 -0.19 -11.30 -8.93
N ASP A 130 -0.29 -12.61 -9.13
CA ASP A 130 -1.04 -13.18 -10.24
C ASP A 130 -2.51 -12.73 -10.13
N PRO A 131 -3.05 -12.03 -11.14
CA PRO A 131 -4.42 -11.56 -11.12
C PRO A 131 -5.46 -12.69 -10.93
N THR A 132 -5.10 -13.94 -11.26
CA THR A 132 -5.98 -15.11 -11.06
C THR A 132 -6.04 -15.57 -9.60
N LEU A 133 -5.06 -15.21 -8.76
CA LEU A 133 -5.02 -15.59 -7.35
C LEU A 133 -5.85 -14.64 -6.45
N THR A 134 -6.22 -13.48 -6.95
CA THR A 134 -7.00 -12.48 -6.21
C THR A 134 -8.51 -12.69 -6.30
N LEU A 135 -8.97 -13.61 -7.15
CA LEU A 135 -10.39 -13.95 -7.22
C LEU A 135 -10.76 -14.94 -6.10
N PRO A 136 -11.88 -14.71 -5.39
CA PRO A 136 -12.39 -15.67 -4.44
C PRO A 136 -12.61 -17.02 -5.12
N ILE A 137 -12.38 -18.12 -4.37
CA ILE A 137 -12.45 -19.51 -4.88
C ILE A 137 -13.81 -19.81 -5.56
N SER A 138 -14.88 -19.11 -5.19
CA SER A 138 -16.20 -19.19 -5.82
C SER A 138 -16.27 -18.68 -7.27
N ALA A 139 -15.26 -17.95 -7.74
CA ALA A 139 -15.20 -17.44 -9.13
C ALA A 139 -14.32 -18.27 -10.05
N ARG A 140 -13.71 -19.36 -9.56
CA ARG A 140 -13.01 -20.33 -10.41
C ARG A 140 -14.08 -21.22 -11.03
N ASN A 141 -14.40 -20.95 -12.31
CA ASN A 141 -15.32 -21.76 -13.08
C ASN A 141 -14.95 -23.27 -12.96
N PRO A 142 -15.86 -24.15 -12.51
CA PRO A 142 -15.66 -25.58 -12.77
C PRO A 142 -15.87 -25.82 -14.27
N LEU A 143 -14.92 -26.48 -14.89
CA LEU A 143 -15.13 -27.09 -16.20
C LEU A 143 -16.30 -28.07 -16.14
#